data_55cba5df85e58eac2bbf321268c1a61b
#
_entry.id   55cba5df85e58eac2bbf321268c1a61b
#
_cell.length_a   1.000
_cell.length_b   1.000
_cell.length_c   1.000
_cell.angle_alpha   90.00
_cell.angle_beta   90.00
_cell.angle_gamma   90.00
#
_symmetry.space_group_name_H-M   'P 1'
#
loop_
_entity.id
_entity.type
_entity.pdbx_description
1 polymer ?
#
loop_
_entity_poly.entity_id
_entity_poly.type
_entity_poly.pdbx_seq_one_letter_code
_entity_poly.pdbx_strand_id
1 'polypeptide(L)'
;MAELLEPQDIMFTPFEPKLKNRFIMQIDGINAYLIKSINRPQLDSEVVELPHMNVTRYVKGKTKWQPLEITLYDPIVPSASQQVIEWVRLHHESVTGRDGYADFYKKNITFNVLDPVGAVVEEWELKGAFIQTANFGDLAFDSNDPVEISITLQYDYAILKF
;
A
#
# COMPACT_ATOMS: atom_id res chain seq x y z
N MET A 1 -13.73 33.49 -35.40
CA MET A 1 -14.45 34.04 -34.22
C MET A 1 -14.09 33.22 -33.03
N ALA A 2 -13.70 33.84 -31.96
CA ALA A 2 -13.51 33.09 -30.71
C ALA A 2 -14.92 32.69 -30.23
N GLU A 3 -15.14 31.42 -30.04
CA GLU A 3 -16.36 30.90 -29.44
C GLU A 3 -16.41 31.35 -27.97
N LEU A 4 -17.44 32.08 -27.62
CA LEU A 4 -17.64 32.49 -26.22
C LEU A 4 -18.08 31.27 -25.44
N LEU A 5 -17.22 30.82 -24.48
CA LEU A 5 -17.58 29.77 -23.58
C LEU A 5 -18.78 30.18 -22.72
N GLU A 6 -19.84 29.40 -22.76
CA GLU A 6 -20.95 29.56 -21.87
C GLU A 6 -20.52 29.28 -20.42
N PRO A 7 -21.12 29.95 -19.42
CA PRO A 7 -20.78 29.67 -18.02
C PRO A 7 -20.88 28.19 -17.63
N GLN A 8 -21.76 27.46 -18.30
CA GLN A 8 -21.93 26.03 -18.11
C GLN A 8 -20.74 25.20 -18.61
N ASP A 9 -20.01 25.70 -19.62
CA ASP A 9 -18.81 25.06 -20.16
C ASP A 9 -17.59 25.29 -19.25
N ILE A 10 -17.62 26.37 -18.46
CA ILE A 10 -16.57 26.72 -17.50
C ILE A 10 -16.78 26.01 -16.17
N MET A 11 -18.05 25.77 -15.79
CA MET A 11 -18.38 25.02 -14.59
C MET A 11 -18.12 23.54 -14.80
N PHE A 12 -17.17 22.99 -14.04
CA PHE A 12 -16.92 21.54 -14.09
C PHE A 12 -18.19 20.77 -13.70
N THR A 13 -18.40 19.64 -14.36
CA THR A 13 -19.45 18.69 -13.96
C THR A 13 -19.18 18.22 -12.55
N PRO A 14 -20.13 18.34 -11.61
CA PRO A 14 -19.91 17.85 -10.25
C PRO A 14 -19.59 16.35 -10.26
N PHE A 15 -18.52 15.99 -9.58
CA PHE A 15 -18.12 14.61 -9.39
C PHE A 15 -17.89 14.33 -7.90
N GLU A 16 -18.17 13.11 -7.49
CA GLU A 16 -17.87 12.67 -6.12
C GLU A 16 -16.43 12.16 -6.06
N PRO A 17 -15.52 12.83 -5.36
CA PRO A 17 -14.15 12.39 -5.26
C PRO A 17 -14.01 11.17 -4.32
N LYS A 18 -13.08 10.29 -4.61
CA LYS A 18 -12.67 9.25 -3.66
C LYS A 18 -11.98 9.89 -2.46
N LEU A 19 -12.46 9.59 -1.26
CA LEU A 19 -11.89 10.14 -0.03
C LEU A 19 -10.87 9.17 0.57
N LYS A 20 -9.79 9.72 1.12
CA LYS A 20 -8.69 8.97 1.71
C LYS A 20 -9.09 8.11 2.92
N ASN A 21 -10.16 8.49 3.62
CA ASN A 21 -10.63 7.80 4.83
C ASN A 21 -11.63 6.68 4.56
N ARG A 22 -11.96 6.40 3.30
CA ARG A 22 -12.93 5.36 2.92
C ARG A 22 -12.22 4.19 2.26
N PHE A 23 -11.60 3.35 3.07
CA PHE A 23 -10.92 2.15 2.60
C PHE A 23 -11.00 1.01 3.61
N ILE A 24 -10.88 -0.20 3.12
CA ILE A 24 -10.74 -1.43 3.94
C ILE A 24 -9.62 -2.26 3.33
N MET A 25 -8.71 -2.73 4.16
CA MET A 25 -7.64 -3.64 3.76
C MET A 25 -7.77 -4.95 4.53
N GLN A 26 -7.63 -6.04 3.82
CA GLN A 26 -7.71 -7.39 4.38
C GLN A 26 -6.35 -8.08 4.22
N ILE A 27 -5.74 -8.38 5.35
CA ILE A 27 -4.51 -9.16 5.44
C ILE A 27 -4.81 -10.35 6.33
N ASP A 28 -4.52 -11.55 5.85
CA ASP A 28 -4.68 -12.76 6.64
C ASP A 28 -3.79 -12.72 7.89
N GLY A 29 -4.40 -12.91 9.06
CA GLY A 29 -3.72 -12.86 10.35
C GLY A 29 -3.62 -11.47 10.98
N ILE A 30 -4.07 -10.40 10.31
CA ILE A 30 -4.11 -9.03 10.86
C ILE A 30 -5.55 -8.51 10.81
N ASN A 31 -6.05 -8.01 11.94
CA ASN A 31 -7.40 -7.46 12.00
C ASN A 31 -7.48 -6.15 11.19
N ALA A 32 -8.44 -6.06 10.30
CA ALA A 32 -8.60 -4.92 9.38
C ALA A 32 -8.81 -3.58 10.11
N TYR A 33 -9.47 -3.58 11.26
CA TYR A 33 -9.72 -2.36 12.02
C TYR A 33 -8.48 -1.76 12.71
N LEU A 34 -7.37 -2.49 12.75
CA LEU A 34 -6.10 -2.00 13.30
C LEU A 34 -5.34 -1.14 12.29
N ILE A 35 -5.67 -1.22 11.02
CA ILE A 35 -4.97 -0.50 9.97
C ILE A 35 -5.35 0.98 10.02
N LYS A 36 -4.36 1.83 10.27
CA LYS A 36 -4.51 3.29 10.33
C LYS A 36 -4.40 3.92 8.96
N SER A 37 -3.36 3.57 8.21
CA SER A 37 -3.08 4.15 6.91
C SER A 37 -2.37 3.17 6.01
N ILE A 38 -2.62 3.31 4.71
CA ILE A 38 -1.94 2.57 3.66
C ILE A 38 -1.61 3.51 2.51
N ASN A 39 -0.56 3.19 1.77
CA ASN A 39 -0.29 3.83 0.49
C ASN A 39 -0.90 3.00 -0.65
N ARG A 40 -1.33 3.66 -1.70
CA ARG A 40 -1.73 2.96 -2.92
C ARG A 40 -0.49 2.44 -3.65
N PRO A 41 -0.60 1.31 -4.38
CA PRO A 41 0.51 0.77 -5.14
C PRO A 41 1.08 1.78 -6.13
N GLN A 42 2.38 1.87 -6.19
CA GLN A 42 3.10 2.73 -7.12
C GLN A 42 3.88 1.90 -8.10
N LEU A 43 3.69 2.20 -9.37
CA LEU A 43 4.41 1.57 -10.48
C LEU A 43 5.48 2.53 -10.97
N ASP A 44 6.70 2.03 -11.14
CA ASP A 44 7.82 2.79 -11.65
C ASP A 44 8.46 2.07 -12.84
N SER A 45 8.71 2.82 -13.90
CA SER A 45 9.32 2.30 -15.12
C SER A 45 10.63 3.03 -15.39
N GLU A 46 11.69 2.27 -15.59
CA GLU A 46 12.97 2.82 -16.00
C GLU A 46 12.85 3.43 -17.40
N VAL A 47 13.61 4.48 -17.64
CA VAL A 47 13.69 5.16 -18.93
C VAL A 47 15.04 4.86 -19.54
N VAL A 48 15.03 4.39 -20.79
CA VAL A 48 16.25 4.18 -21.57
C VAL A 48 16.41 5.33 -22.54
N GLU A 49 17.56 5.98 -22.47
CA GLU A 49 17.91 7.08 -23.37
C GLU A 49 18.61 6.54 -24.62
N LEU A 50 18.14 6.99 -25.78
CA LEU A 50 18.75 6.69 -27.08
C LEU A 50 19.25 7.98 -27.68
N PRO A 51 20.55 8.34 -27.46
CA PRO A 51 21.12 9.55 -28.02
C PRO A 51 21.39 9.40 -29.52
N HIS A 52 21.06 10.44 -30.30
CA HIS A 52 21.39 10.53 -31.71
C HIS A 52 21.70 11.97 -32.06
N MET A 53 22.96 12.25 -32.33
CA MET A 53 23.49 13.60 -32.60
C MET A 53 23.09 14.59 -31.48
N ASN A 54 22.30 15.61 -31.80
CA ASN A 54 21.81 16.60 -30.82
C ASN A 54 20.42 16.29 -30.26
N VAL A 55 19.90 15.11 -30.57
CA VAL A 55 18.54 14.68 -30.15
C VAL A 55 18.65 13.45 -29.30
N THR A 56 17.92 13.43 -28.17
CA THR A 56 17.76 12.25 -27.31
C THR A 56 16.33 11.73 -27.42
N ARG A 57 16.20 10.44 -27.66
CA ARG A 57 14.91 9.73 -27.63
C ARG A 57 14.83 8.86 -26.40
N TYR A 58 13.62 8.65 -25.93
CA TYR A 58 13.36 7.87 -24.72
C TYR A 58 12.48 6.68 -25.04
N VAL A 59 12.85 5.54 -24.52
CA VAL A 59 12.01 4.33 -24.54
C VAL A 59 11.88 3.78 -23.15
N LYS A 60 10.79 3.04 -22.91
CA LYS A 60 10.53 2.43 -21.62
C LYS A 60 11.48 1.25 -21.39
N GLY A 61 12.10 1.20 -20.21
CA GLY A 61 12.88 0.06 -19.72
C GLY A 61 12.04 -0.90 -18.86
N LYS A 62 12.66 -1.45 -17.83
CA LYS A 62 11.99 -2.36 -16.89
C LYS A 62 10.99 -1.60 -16.02
N THR A 63 9.90 -2.28 -15.69
CA THR A 63 8.87 -1.78 -14.80
C THR A 63 8.92 -2.54 -13.47
N LYS A 64 8.87 -1.81 -12.36
CA LYS A 64 8.89 -2.37 -11.01
C LYS A 64 7.78 -1.75 -10.17
N TRP A 65 7.21 -2.56 -9.28
CA TRP A 65 6.32 -2.09 -8.25
C TRP A 65 7.12 -1.64 -7.03
N GLN A 66 6.79 -0.47 -6.51
CA GLN A 66 7.45 0.06 -5.31
C GLN A 66 6.85 -0.58 -4.05
N PRO A 67 7.65 -0.72 -2.96
CA PRO A 67 7.14 -1.20 -1.69
C PRO A 67 5.97 -0.36 -1.18
N LEU A 68 5.06 -1.01 -0.47
CA LEU A 68 3.86 -0.38 0.09
C LEU A 68 4.03 -0.24 1.61
N GLU A 69 3.77 0.95 2.13
CA GLU A 69 3.84 1.22 3.56
C GLU A 69 2.45 1.13 4.20
N ILE A 70 2.39 0.48 5.35
CA ILE A 70 1.18 0.33 6.15
C ILE A 70 1.51 0.74 7.58
N THR A 71 0.64 1.54 8.17
CA THR A 71 0.71 1.89 9.59
C THR A 71 -0.46 1.25 10.33
N LEU A 72 -0.15 0.59 11.45
CA LEU A 72 -1.10 -0.11 12.31
C LEU A 72 -1.13 0.54 13.69
N TYR A 73 -2.30 0.52 14.34
CA TYR A 73 -2.39 0.72 15.78
C TYR A 73 -2.03 -0.55 16.51
N ASP A 74 -1.40 -0.43 17.68
CA ASP A 74 -1.04 -1.55 18.52
C ASP A 74 -1.86 -1.54 19.82
N PRO A 75 -3.08 -2.10 19.82
CA PRO A 75 -3.88 -2.22 21.03
C PRO A 75 -3.34 -3.28 21.99
N ILE A 76 -3.79 -3.21 23.24
CA ILE A 76 -3.40 -4.20 24.26
C ILE A 76 -3.92 -5.59 23.86
N VAL A 77 -5.16 -5.67 23.41
CA VAL A 77 -5.79 -6.92 22.96
C VAL A 77 -6.73 -6.62 21.77
N PRO A 78 -6.55 -7.30 20.63
CA PRO A 78 -5.44 -8.17 20.25
C PRO A 78 -4.17 -7.36 19.92
N SER A 79 -3.01 -7.90 20.27
CA SER A 79 -1.74 -7.21 19.99
C SER A 79 -1.38 -7.28 18.52
N ALA A 80 -1.27 -6.13 17.86
CA ALA A 80 -0.81 -6.05 16.47
C ALA A 80 0.66 -6.45 16.34
N SER A 81 1.48 -6.17 17.34
CA SER A 81 2.88 -6.61 17.39
C SER A 81 3.01 -8.13 17.29
N GLN A 82 2.16 -8.86 18.00
CA GLN A 82 2.15 -10.33 17.93
C GLN A 82 1.73 -10.83 16.54
N GLN A 83 0.70 -10.23 15.96
CA GLN A 83 0.23 -10.60 14.62
C GLN A 83 1.29 -10.35 13.54
N VAL A 84 1.98 -9.23 13.63
CA VAL A 84 3.06 -8.88 12.69
C VAL A 84 4.26 -9.81 12.86
N ILE A 85 4.68 -10.10 14.11
CA ILE A 85 5.83 -10.96 14.35
C ILE A 85 5.55 -12.43 13.97
N GLU A 86 4.32 -12.88 14.08
CA GLU A 86 3.92 -14.21 13.61
C GLU A 86 4.09 -14.33 12.08
N TRP A 87 3.72 -13.32 11.34
CA TRP A 87 3.97 -13.28 9.91
C TRP A 87 5.47 -13.25 9.59
N VAL A 88 6.24 -12.43 10.30
CA VAL A 88 7.70 -12.35 10.14
C VAL A 88 8.36 -13.70 10.43
N ARG A 89 7.90 -14.45 11.44
CA ARG A 89 8.43 -15.78 11.77
C ARG A 89 8.26 -16.80 10.66
N LEU A 90 7.29 -16.64 9.77
CA LEU A 90 7.14 -17.52 8.61
C LEU A 90 8.30 -17.41 7.63
N HIS A 91 8.99 -16.27 7.57
CA HIS A 91 10.16 -16.11 6.71
C HIS A 91 11.48 -16.06 7.46
N HIS A 92 11.47 -15.63 8.73
CA HIS A 92 12.68 -15.56 9.54
C HIS A 92 12.37 -15.77 11.02
N GLU A 93 13.00 -16.77 11.63
CA GLU A 93 12.89 -16.99 13.07
C GLU A 93 14.08 -16.39 13.80
N SER A 94 13.81 -15.47 14.73
CA SER A 94 14.84 -14.70 15.43
C SER A 94 15.72 -15.54 16.36
N VAL A 95 15.17 -16.61 16.95
CA VAL A 95 15.90 -17.46 17.92
C VAL A 95 16.88 -18.40 17.23
N THR A 96 16.46 -19.06 16.16
CA THR A 96 17.26 -20.05 15.44
C THR A 96 17.98 -19.49 14.22
N GLY A 97 17.55 -18.33 13.73
CA GLY A 97 18.03 -17.72 12.49
C GLY A 97 17.66 -18.49 11.22
N ARG A 98 16.65 -19.35 11.30
CA ARG A 98 16.18 -20.12 10.14
C ARG A 98 15.24 -19.27 9.28
N ASP A 99 15.36 -19.44 7.97
CA ASP A 99 14.49 -18.83 6.99
C ASP A 99 13.47 -19.84 6.46
N GLY A 100 12.26 -19.38 6.20
CA GLY A 100 11.18 -20.17 5.62
C GLY A 100 11.14 -20.10 4.10
N TYR A 101 10.42 -21.02 3.49
CA TYR A 101 10.17 -21.01 2.06
C TYR A 101 9.14 -19.95 1.68
N ALA A 102 9.24 -19.43 0.45
CA ALA A 102 8.36 -18.38 -0.07
C ALA A 102 6.87 -18.74 0.00
N ASP A 103 6.52 -20.01 -0.20
CA ASP A 103 5.13 -20.47 -0.13
C ASP A 103 4.51 -20.28 1.26
N PHE A 104 5.31 -20.20 2.31
CA PHE A 104 4.81 -20.03 3.67
C PHE A 104 4.60 -18.57 4.06
N TYR A 105 5.43 -17.66 3.59
CA TYR A 105 5.36 -16.25 4.02
C TYR A 105 4.69 -15.31 3.03
N LYS A 106 4.66 -15.64 1.74
CA LYS A 106 3.99 -14.80 0.75
C LYS A 106 2.48 -14.92 0.85
N LYS A 107 1.82 -13.78 0.95
CA LYS A 107 0.36 -13.69 1.06
C LYS A 107 -0.21 -12.83 -0.05
N ASN A 108 -1.45 -13.12 -0.41
CA ASN A 108 -2.24 -12.24 -1.26
C ASN A 108 -3.03 -11.29 -0.39
N ILE A 109 -2.98 -10.00 -0.70
CA ILE A 109 -3.60 -8.95 0.09
C ILE A 109 -4.57 -8.21 -0.82
N THR A 110 -5.75 -7.91 -0.30
CA THR A 110 -6.76 -7.14 -1.00
C THR A 110 -7.09 -5.89 -0.21
N PHE A 111 -7.19 -4.75 -0.88
CA PHE A 111 -7.76 -3.57 -0.28
C PHE A 111 -8.76 -2.90 -1.23
N ASN A 112 -9.76 -2.29 -0.63
CA ASN A 112 -10.89 -1.70 -1.32
C ASN A 112 -11.00 -0.22 -0.95
N VAL A 113 -11.27 0.61 -1.93
CA VAL A 113 -11.72 1.99 -1.72
C VAL A 113 -13.23 2.01 -1.82
N LEU A 114 -13.87 2.69 -0.88
CA LEU A 114 -15.32 2.71 -0.73
C LEU A 114 -15.92 4.04 -1.16
N ASP A 115 -17.17 3.99 -1.59
CA ASP A 115 -18.01 5.17 -1.82
C ASP A 115 -18.68 5.68 -0.52
N PRO A 116 -19.44 6.79 -0.56
CA PRO A 116 -20.14 7.31 0.62
C PRO A 116 -21.14 6.35 1.25
N VAL A 117 -21.70 5.41 0.50
CA VAL A 117 -22.66 4.41 1.00
C VAL A 117 -22.01 3.10 1.39
N GLY A 118 -20.70 2.97 1.24
CA GLY A 118 -19.94 1.77 1.61
C GLY A 118 -19.80 0.72 0.51
N ALA A 119 -20.19 1.03 -0.73
CA ALA A 119 -19.95 0.13 -1.86
C ALA A 119 -18.49 0.21 -2.33
N VAL A 120 -17.96 -0.89 -2.82
CA VAL A 120 -16.59 -0.96 -3.34
C VAL A 120 -16.55 -0.30 -4.71
N VAL A 121 -15.73 0.75 -4.85
CA VAL A 121 -15.52 1.47 -6.11
C VAL A 121 -14.16 1.19 -6.74
N GLU A 122 -13.23 0.67 -5.96
CA GLU A 122 -11.89 0.31 -6.43
C GLU A 122 -11.37 -0.85 -5.60
N GLU A 123 -10.93 -1.90 -6.25
CA GLU A 123 -10.34 -3.07 -5.60
C GLU A 123 -8.94 -3.30 -6.13
N TRP A 124 -7.98 -3.32 -5.22
CA TRP A 124 -6.60 -3.67 -5.49
C TRP A 124 -6.27 -5.02 -4.89
N GLU A 125 -5.61 -5.85 -5.65
CA GLU A 125 -5.08 -7.13 -5.19
C GLU A 125 -3.56 -7.15 -5.34
N LEU A 126 -2.86 -7.34 -4.22
CA LEU A 126 -1.41 -7.48 -4.16
C LEU A 126 -1.06 -8.96 -4.15
N LYS A 127 -0.26 -9.38 -5.10
CA LYS A 127 0.18 -10.78 -5.22
C LYS A 127 1.58 -10.98 -4.65
N GLY A 128 1.73 -12.03 -3.86
CA GLY A 128 3.02 -12.42 -3.32
C GLY A 128 3.62 -11.42 -2.34
N ALA A 129 2.81 -10.79 -1.51
CA ALA A 129 3.26 -9.78 -0.55
C ALA A 129 3.90 -10.44 0.69
N PHE A 130 4.98 -9.83 1.16
CA PHE A 130 5.62 -10.20 2.41
C PHE A 130 6.20 -8.95 3.10
N ILE A 131 6.48 -9.06 4.39
CA ILE A 131 7.04 -7.96 5.16
C ILE A 131 8.54 -7.83 4.85
N GLN A 132 8.94 -6.69 4.27
CA GLN A 132 10.32 -6.34 4.07
C GLN A 132 10.92 -5.71 5.33
N THR A 133 10.19 -4.78 5.95
CA THR A 133 10.61 -4.05 7.13
C THR A 133 9.44 -3.96 8.11
N ALA A 134 9.71 -4.21 9.38
CA ALA A 134 8.75 -4.01 10.46
C ALA A 134 9.38 -3.13 11.53
N ASN A 135 8.72 -2.00 11.84
CA ASN A 135 9.12 -1.09 12.90
C ASN A 135 8.01 -1.06 13.94
N PHE A 136 8.31 -1.49 15.16
CA PHE A 136 7.32 -1.61 16.25
C PHE A 136 7.11 -0.30 17.02
N GLY A 137 7.68 0.80 16.55
CA GLY A 137 7.50 2.13 17.13
C GLY A 137 8.41 2.40 18.32
N ASP A 138 8.18 3.55 18.93
CA ASP A 138 8.96 4.05 20.05
C ASP A 138 8.13 4.09 21.33
N LEU A 139 8.79 4.00 22.48
CA LEU A 139 8.19 4.15 23.80
C LEU A 139 8.86 5.31 24.54
N ALA A 140 8.06 6.20 25.12
CA ALA A 140 8.55 7.34 25.87
C ALA A 140 7.62 7.65 27.06
N PHE A 141 8.18 7.91 28.25
CA PHE A 141 7.40 8.21 29.45
C PHE A 141 6.69 9.58 29.40
N ASP A 142 7.18 10.49 28.57
CA ASP A 142 6.67 11.85 28.39
C ASP A 142 5.61 11.99 27.31
N SER A 143 5.25 10.88 26.64
CA SER A 143 4.27 10.86 25.56
C SER A 143 3.04 10.02 25.93
N ASN A 144 1.85 10.55 25.63
CA ASN A 144 0.56 9.86 25.78
C ASN A 144 0.03 9.35 24.43
N ASP A 145 0.80 9.47 23.37
CA ASP A 145 0.38 9.04 22.04
C ASP A 145 0.25 7.51 21.95
N PRO A 146 -0.71 6.98 21.21
CA PRO A 146 -0.83 5.54 21.01
C PRO A 146 0.38 5.00 20.25
N VAL A 147 0.76 3.77 20.58
CA VAL A 147 1.85 3.07 19.88
C VAL A 147 1.36 2.68 18.48
N GLU A 148 2.19 2.94 17.50
CA GLU A 148 1.94 2.61 16.10
C GLU A 148 3.04 1.70 15.57
N ILE A 149 2.64 0.77 14.71
CA ILE A 149 3.56 -0.13 14.02
C ILE A 149 3.58 0.24 12.54
N SER A 150 4.77 0.44 12.00
CA SER A 150 4.96 0.68 10.57
C SER A 150 5.56 -0.56 9.92
N ILE A 151 4.90 -1.07 8.90
CA ILE A 151 5.39 -2.18 8.11
C ILE A 151 5.53 -1.77 6.65
N THR A 152 6.60 -2.25 6.02
CA THR A 152 6.82 -2.09 4.59
C THR A 152 6.65 -3.43 3.92
N LEU A 153 5.72 -3.52 2.97
CA LEU A 153 5.45 -4.72 2.21
C LEU A 153 6.12 -4.67 0.86
N GLN A 154 6.84 -5.72 0.53
CA GLN A 154 7.29 -5.99 -0.83
C GLN A 154 6.35 -7.00 -1.45
N TYR A 155 5.97 -6.80 -2.70
CA TYR A 155 5.05 -7.67 -3.42
C TYR A 155 5.51 -7.84 -4.87
N ASP A 156 5.05 -8.90 -5.51
CA ASP A 156 5.48 -9.22 -6.87
C ASP A 156 4.80 -8.30 -7.88
N TYR A 157 3.49 -8.13 -7.78
CA TYR A 157 2.72 -7.22 -8.63
C TYR A 157 1.37 -6.89 -8.00
N ALA A 158 0.74 -5.85 -8.50
CA ALA A 158 -0.59 -5.42 -8.08
C ALA A 158 -1.57 -5.43 -9.27
N ILE A 159 -2.81 -5.78 -8.99
CA ILE A 159 -3.89 -5.77 -9.96
C ILE A 159 -4.97 -4.81 -9.48
N LEU A 160 -5.33 -3.85 -10.34
CA LEU A 160 -6.52 -3.04 -10.15
C LEU A 160 -7.67 -3.74 -10.85
N LYS A 161 -8.65 -4.20 -10.10
CA LYS A 161 -9.79 -4.91 -10.67
C LYS A 161 -10.85 -3.96 -11.23
N PHE A 162 -11.06 -2.82 -10.60
CA PHE A 162 -11.92 -1.71 -11.07
C PHE A 162 -11.89 -0.52 -10.11
#